data_565db5f8f1238820f6e12820658cce94
#
_entry.id   565db5f8f1238820f6e12820658cce94
#
_cell.length_a   1.000
_cell.length_b   1.000
_cell.length_c   1.000
_cell.angle_alpha   90.00
_cell.angle_beta   90.00
_cell.angle_gamma   90.00
#
_symmetry.space_group_name_H-M   'P 1'
#
loop_
_entity.id
_entity.type
_entity.pdbx_description
1 polymer ?
#
loop_
_entity_poly.entity_id
_entity_poly.type
_entity_poly.pdbx_seq_one_letter_code
_entity_poly.pdbx_strand_id
1 'polypeptide(L)'
;MIKIENVEVMGWEHAIRGMRNPMNSWEKSDSGICKGGDDGIGCENCANYDSCEHTYDHSWQLGKADHDLMMRLADARYRRMITVNLDITAPLYWWKDFYTYEVGIAVDTRSAMSELAAKAFTLDDFSCEHLVDEGDNCWFCNLDVIIDSLNSAREMFLITKDKKYWWQMIQLLPASYHNQKRTVMTNYETLTSVYPMLRNHELDEWVKFCKWIEALPYSCLLYTSD
;
A
#
# COMPACT_ATOMS: atom_id res chain seq x y z
N MET A 1 1.34 11.22 7.87
CA MET A 1 1.15 9.76 8.19
C MET A 1 0.63 9.03 6.96
N ILE A 2 1.06 7.78 6.67
CA ILE A 2 0.50 6.94 5.59
C ILE A 2 -0.75 6.21 6.05
N LYS A 3 -1.78 6.11 5.19
CA LYS A 3 -2.98 5.29 5.38
C LYS A 3 -3.15 4.36 4.19
N ILE A 4 -3.37 3.07 4.46
CA ILE A 4 -3.56 2.02 3.46
C ILE A 4 -4.95 1.41 3.68
N GLU A 5 -5.76 1.34 2.62
CA GLU A 5 -7.15 0.91 2.66
C GLU A 5 -7.50 0.07 1.44
N ASN A 6 -8.65 -0.61 1.49
CA ASN A 6 -9.22 -1.37 0.37
C ASN A 6 -8.24 -2.36 -0.27
N VAL A 7 -7.50 -3.08 0.59
CA VAL A 7 -6.49 -4.05 0.13
C VAL A 7 -7.18 -5.29 -0.41
N GLU A 8 -6.83 -5.67 -1.63
CA GLU A 8 -7.29 -6.90 -2.27
C GLU A 8 -6.08 -7.65 -2.86
N VAL A 9 -5.93 -8.93 -2.51
CA VAL A 9 -4.87 -9.80 -3.04
C VAL A 9 -5.51 -10.89 -3.88
N MET A 10 -5.12 -10.97 -5.15
CA MET A 10 -5.72 -11.89 -6.11
C MET A 10 -4.66 -12.57 -6.99
N GLY A 11 -5.10 -13.55 -7.79
CA GLY A 11 -4.24 -14.24 -8.76
C GLY A 11 -3.59 -15.52 -8.25
N TRP A 12 -3.93 -15.97 -7.06
CA TRP A 12 -3.38 -17.20 -6.45
C TRP A 12 -3.53 -18.44 -7.33
N GLU A 13 -4.72 -18.69 -7.88
CA GLU A 13 -4.98 -19.83 -8.75
C GLU A 13 -4.12 -19.80 -10.03
N HIS A 14 -3.93 -18.59 -10.60
CA HIS A 14 -3.09 -18.41 -11.78
C HIS A 14 -1.61 -18.63 -11.45
N ALA A 15 -1.16 -18.17 -10.29
CA ALA A 15 0.19 -18.37 -9.79
C ALA A 15 0.49 -19.85 -9.59
N ILE A 16 -0.41 -20.60 -8.93
CA ILE A 16 -0.29 -22.04 -8.71
C ILE A 16 -0.26 -22.80 -10.03
N ARG A 17 -1.17 -22.48 -10.94
CA ARG A 17 -1.22 -23.11 -12.26
C ARG A 17 0.05 -22.86 -13.04
N GLY A 18 0.52 -21.61 -13.07
CA GLY A 18 1.77 -21.22 -13.74
C GLY A 18 2.98 -21.94 -13.17
N MET A 19 3.04 -22.14 -11.85
CA MET A 19 4.09 -22.88 -11.14
C MET A 19 4.05 -24.39 -11.45
N ARG A 20 2.85 -24.99 -11.56
CA ARG A 20 2.69 -26.42 -11.80
C ARG A 20 2.75 -26.83 -13.26
N ASN A 21 2.56 -25.89 -14.21
CA ASN A 21 2.61 -26.16 -15.66
C ASN A 21 3.88 -26.91 -16.10
N PRO A 22 5.11 -26.48 -15.73
CA PRO A 22 6.33 -27.16 -16.19
C PRO A 22 6.45 -28.60 -15.71
N MET A 23 5.75 -28.96 -14.64
CA MET A 23 5.81 -30.27 -14.00
C MET A 23 4.60 -31.15 -14.34
N ASN A 24 3.64 -30.65 -15.12
CA ASN A 24 2.35 -31.29 -15.37
C ASN A 24 1.70 -31.87 -14.09
N SER A 25 1.71 -31.09 -13.01
CA SER A 25 1.34 -31.58 -11.66
C SER A 25 0.11 -30.90 -11.07
N TRP A 26 -0.84 -30.46 -11.91
CA TRP A 26 -2.05 -29.74 -11.47
C TRP A 26 -2.91 -30.56 -10.50
N GLU A 27 -2.99 -31.88 -10.69
CA GLU A 27 -3.75 -32.80 -9.85
C GLU A 27 -3.23 -32.86 -8.40
N LYS A 28 -2.01 -32.35 -8.18
CA LYS A 28 -1.39 -32.29 -6.85
C LYS A 28 -1.67 -30.98 -6.12
N SER A 29 -2.44 -30.08 -6.71
CA SER A 29 -2.86 -28.85 -6.06
C SER A 29 -3.88 -29.15 -4.97
N ASP A 30 -3.64 -28.63 -3.79
CA ASP A 30 -4.51 -28.75 -2.61
C ASP A 30 -5.12 -27.41 -2.18
N SER A 31 -4.91 -26.36 -2.98
CA SER A 31 -5.50 -25.05 -2.77
C SER A 31 -6.93 -24.96 -3.30
N GLY A 32 -7.75 -24.12 -2.68
CA GLY A 32 -9.12 -23.93 -3.11
C GLY A 32 -9.98 -23.24 -2.05
N ILE A 33 -11.29 -23.31 -2.23
CA ILE A 33 -12.23 -22.74 -1.25
C ILE A 33 -12.14 -23.54 0.04
N CYS A 34 -12.14 -22.83 1.16
CA CYS A 34 -12.12 -23.41 2.50
C CYS A 34 -13.22 -24.50 2.63
N LYS A 35 -12.83 -25.68 3.05
CA LYS A 35 -13.71 -26.84 3.27
C LYS A 35 -13.85 -27.19 4.74
N GLY A 36 -13.16 -26.46 5.62
CA GLY A 36 -13.19 -26.69 7.05
C GLY A 36 -14.52 -26.32 7.68
N GLY A 37 -14.84 -26.96 8.78
CA GLY A 37 -15.97 -26.64 9.63
C GLY A 37 -15.48 -26.30 11.04
N ASP A 38 -16.41 -26.02 11.96
CA ASP A 38 -16.14 -25.64 13.35
C ASP A 38 -15.30 -26.67 14.13
N ASP A 39 -15.19 -27.89 13.62
CA ASP A 39 -14.38 -29.00 14.16
C ASP A 39 -12.99 -29.12 13.50
N GLY A 40 -12.65 -28.26 12.54
CA GLY A 40 -11.38 -28.28 11.79
C GLY A 40 -11.25 -29.43 10.78
N ILE A 41 -12.29 -30.23 10.60
CA ILE A 41 -12.28 -31.34 9.62
C ILE A 41 -12.18 -30.75 8.20
N GLY A 42 -11.17 -31.21 7.45
CA GLY A 42 -10.90 -30.74 6.09
C GLY A 42 -9.92 -29.58 6.00
N CYS A 43 -9.43 -29.07 7.15
CA CYS A 43 -8.43 -27.99 7.21
C CYS A 43 -6.97 -28.48 7.19
N GLU A 44 -6.70 -29.78 7.36
CA GLU A 44 -5.35 -30.34 7.58
C GLU A 44 -4.35 -29.97 6.46
N ASN A 45 -4.86 -29.72 5.25
CA ASN A 45 -4.06 -29.33 4.10
C ASN A 45 -4.01 -27.80 3.86
N CYS A 46 -4.58 -26.99 4.75
CA CYS A 46 -4.52 -25.54 4.65
C CYS A 46 -3.16 -25.01 5.12
N ALA A 47 -2.57 -24.07 4.37
CA ALA A 47 -1.30 -23.44 4.75
C ALA A 47 -1.43 -22.57 6.02
N ASN A 48 -2.65 -22.09 6.32
CA ASN A 48 -2.95 -21.31 7.52
C ASN A 48 -3.49 -22.14 8.68
N TYR A 49 -3.37 -23.48 8.65
CA TYR A 49 -3.98 -24.37 9.64
C TYR A 49 -3.72 -23.94 11.09
N ASP A 50 -2.46 -23.59 11.42
CA ASP A 50 -2.06 -23.27 12.79
C ASP A 50 -2.51 -21.87 13.26
N SER A 51 -2.91 -21.00 12.34
CA SER A 51 -3.32 -19.59 12.63
C SER A 51 -4.79 -19.32 12.36
N CYS A 52 -5.53 -20.31 11.85
CA CYS A 52 -6.93 -20.19 11.49
C CYS A 52 -7.83 -20.57 12.69
N GLU A 53 -8.94 -19.87 12.85
CA GLU A 53 -9.99 -20.21 13.83
C GLU A 53 -10.82 -21.46 13.41
N HIS A 54 -10.48 -22.06 12.27
CA HIS A 54 -11.14 -23.23 11.67
C HIS A 54 -12.63 -23.03 11.36
N THR A 55 -13.09 -21.78 11.30
CA THR A 55 -14.45 -21.46 10.88
C THR A 55 -14.57 -21.52 9.37
N TYR A 56 -15.68 -22.09 8.87
CA TYR A 56 -15.98 -22.13 7.43
C TYR A 56 -16.41 -20.74 6.96
N ASP A 57 -15.52 -20.05 6.23
CA ASP A 57 -15.73 -18.67 5.78
C ASP A 57 -15.94 -18.52 4.26
N HIS A 58 -16.01 -19.63 3.54
CA HIS A 58 -16.10 -19.65 2.06
C HIS A 58 -14.94 -18.94 1.34
N SER A 59 -13.87 -18.55 2.04
CA SER A 59 -12.71 -17.90 1.42
C SER A 59 -11.83 -18.91 0.68
N TRP A 60 -11.07 -18.41 -0.28
CA TRP A 60 -10.06 -19.20 -0.95
C TRP A 60 -8.83 -19.33 -0.04
N GLN A 61 -8.29 -20.55 0.06
CA GLN A 61 -7.14 -20.87 0.91
C GLN A 61 -6.03 -21.55 0.11
N LEU A 62 -4.79 -21.19 0.41
CA LEU A 62 -3.60 -21.85 -0.10
C LEU A 62 -3.39 -23.18 0.64
N GLY A 63 -3.23 -24.26 -0.11
CA GLY A 63 -2.91 -25.58 0.45
C GLY A 63 -1.43 -25.68 0.84
N LYS A 64 -1.12 -26.58 1.78
CA LYS A 64 0.26 -26.83 2.25
C LYS A 64 1.19 -27.30 1.13
N ALA A 65 0.72 -28.19 0.25
CA ALA A 65 1.55 -28.70 -0.84
C ALA A 65 1.87 -27.62 -1.88
N ASP A 66 0.94 -26.71 -2.16
CA ASP A 66 1.18 -25.55 -3.03
C ASP A 66 2.10 -24.55 -2.35
N HIS A 67 1.87 -24.23 -1.08
CA HIS A 67 2.73 -23.35 -0.30
C HIS A 67 4.18 -23.88 -0.21
N ASP A 68 4.36 -25.14 0.14
CA ASP A 68 5.68 -25.77 0.20
C ASP A 68 6.40 -25.78 -1.15
N LEU A 69 5.64 -25.91 -2.23
CA LEU A 69 6.21 -25.82 -3.57
C LEU A 69 6.65 -24.39 -3.87
N MET A 70 5.84 -23.38 -3.55
CA MET A 70 6.16 -21.97 -3.69
C MET A 70 7.44 -21.60 -2.95
N MET A 71 7.58 -22.06 -1.71
CA MET A 71 8.76 -21.79 -0.87
C MET A 71 10.05 -22.44 -1.40
N ARG A 72 9.95 -23.58 -2.10
CA ARG A 72 11.11 -24.31 -2.62
C ARG A 72 11.55 -23.91 -4.02
N LEU A 73 10.71 -23.21 -4.78
CA LEU A 73 11.04 -22.80 -6.14
C LEU A 73 12.05 -21.66 -6.15
N ALA A 74 13.26 -21.95 -6.61
CA ALA A 74 14.30 -20.94 -6.82
C ALA A 74 13.87 -19.86 -7.82
N ASP A 75 13.08 -20.22 -8.83
CA ASP A 75 12.47 -19.30 -9.79
C ASP A 75 11.03 -18.94 -9.35
N ALA A 76 10.93 -17.86 -8.61
CA ALA A 76 9.69 -17.41 -8.00
C ALA A 76 8.82 -16.54 -8.94
N ARG A 77 8.93 -16.71 -10.28
CA ARG A 77 8.14 -15.93 -11.27
C ARG A 77 6.63 -15.97 -11.05
N TYR A 78 6.11 -16.99 -10.36
CA TYR A 78 4.71 -17.05 -9.96
C TYR A 78 4.27 -15.83 -9.14
N ARG A 79 5.17 -15.20 -8.37
CA ARG A 79 4.92 -13.99 -7.58
C ARG A 79 4.39 -12.83 -8.41
N ARG A 80 4.73 -12.76 -9.71
CA ARG A 80 4.24 -11.73 -10.64
C ARG A 80 2.74 -11.84 -10.91
N MET A 81 2.16 -13.02 -10.71
CA MET A 81 0.72 -13.29 -10.91
C MET A 81 -0.10 -13.00 -9.66
N ILE A 82 0.52 -12.88 -8.50
CA ILE A 82 -0.16 -12.51 -7.25
C ILE A 82 -0.18 -11.00 -7.18
N THR A 83 -1.30 -10.40 -7.58
CA THR A 83 -1.49 -8.95 -7.64
C THR A 83 -2.11 -8.43 -6.37
N VAL A 84 -1.72 -7.22 -5.99
CA VAL A 84 -2.22 -6.50 -4.82
C VAL A 84 -2.76 -5.16 -5.28
N ASN A 85 -4.04 -4.93 -5.08
CA ASN A 85 -4.71 -3.65 -5.30
C ASN A 85 -4.97 -3.01 -3.94
N LEU A 86 -4.72 -1.71 -3.84
CA LEU A 86 -4.89 -0.98 -2.59
C LEU A 86 -5.06 0.51 -2.85
N ASP A 87 -5.66 1.21 -1.88
CA ASP A 87 -5.69 2.65 -1.85
C ASP A 87 -4.67 3.18 -0.83
N ILE A 88 -3.85 4.13 -1.24
CA ILE A 88 -2.86 4.77 -0.38
C ILE A 88 -3.13 6.27 -0.29
N THR A 89 -3.20 6.78 0.94
CA THR A 89 -3.13 8.21 1.24
C THR A 89 -1.80 8.49 1.91
N ALA A 90 -0.98 9.38 1.35
CA ALA A 90 0.36 9.67 1.85
C ALA A 90 0.78 11.10 1.50
N PRO A 91 1.80 11.66 2.20
CA PRO A 91 2.36 12.98 1.90
C PRO A 91 3.00 13.05 0.51
N LEU A 92 3.05 14.25 -0.08
CA LEU A 92 3.66 14.44 -1.39
C LEU A 92 5.14 14.04 -1.42
N TYR A 93 5.89 14.27 -0.32
CA TYR A 93 7.30 13.84 -0.24
C TYR A 93 7.44 12.32 -0.35
N TRP A 94 6.53 11.54 0.28
CA TRP A 94 6.53 10.09 0.19
C TRP A 94 6.17 9.60 -1.21
N TRP A 95 5.17 10.23 -1.87
CA TRP A 95 4.81 9.89 -3.25
C TRP A 95 5.94 10.15 -4.23
N LYS A 96 6.71 11.24 -4.02
CA LYS A 96 7.88 11.54 -4.84
C LYS A 96 8.92 10.43 -4.76
N ASP A 97 9.15 9.90 -3.57
CA ASP A 97 10.07 8.80 -3.33
C ASP A 97 9.50 7.47 -3.85
N PHE A 98 8.21 7.20 -3.63
CA PHE A 98 7.51 6.01 -4.10
C PHE A 98 7.65 5.80 -5.61
N TYR A 99 7.58 6.85 -6.42
CA TYR A 99 7.76 6.76 -7.87
C TYR A 99 9.18 6.35 -8.31
N THR A 100 10.16 6.34 -7.44
CA THR A 100 11.49 5.80 -7.77
C THR A 100 11.48 4.27 -7.86
N TYR A 101 10.44 3.62 -7.33
CA TYR A 101 10.24 2.16 -7.30
C TYR A 101 9.19 1.68 -8.32
N GLU A 102 8.98 2.39 -9.42
CA GLU A 102 7.86 2.19 -10.37
C GLU A 102 7.80 0.82 -11.08
N VAL A 103 8.87 0.04 -11.04
CA VAL A 103 8.92 -1.24 -11.78
C VAL A 103 7.88 -2.23 -11.22
N GLY A 104 6.87 -2.54 -12.02
CA GLY A 104 5.79 -3.46 -11.65
C GLY A 104 4.69 -2.83 -10.79
N ILE A 105 4.62 -1.49 -10.73
CA ILE A 105 3.58 -0.74 -10.04
C ILE A 105 2.76 0.08 -11.04
N ALA A 106 1.44 0.01 -10.93
CA ALA A 106 0.53 0.94 -11.62
C ALA A 106 -0.16 1.83 -10.57
N VAL A 107 -0.21 3.13 -10.84
CA VAL A 107 -0.84 4.11 -9.95
C VAL A 107 -1.85 4.93 -10.74
N ASP A 108 -3.08 5.07 -10.24
CA ASP A 108 -4.03 6.07 -10.77
C ASP A 108 -3.58 7.47 -10.33
N THR A 109 -3.05 8.21 -11.28
CA THR A 109 -2.46 9.54 -11.07
C THR A 109 -3.36 10.64 -11.61
N ARG A 110 -4.57 10.80 -11.12
CA ARG A 110 -5.30 12.03 -11.42
C ARG A 110 -4.60 13.21 -10.77
N SER A 111 -4.36 14.27 -11.55
CA SER A 111 -3.83 15.53 -11.01
C SER A 111 -4.86 16.15 -10.08
N ALA A 112 -4.69 15.99 -8.77
CA ALA A 112 -5.53 16.63 -7.76
C ALA A 112 -5.28 18.14 -7.67
N MET A 113 -4.34 18.68 -8.43
CA MET A 113 -4.03 20.12 -8.45
C MET A 113 -5.20 20.96 -8.96
N SER A 114 -6.07 20.41 -9.84
CA SER A 114 -7.29 21.09 -10.31
C SER A 114 -8.35 21.22 -9.21
N GLU A 115 -8.33 20.33 -8.21
CA GLU A 115 -9.31 20.28 -7.12
C GLU A 115 -8.79 20.90 -5.82
N LEU A 116 -7.58 21.45 -5.84
CA LEU A 116 -6.93 21.99 -4.65
C LEU A 116 -7.76 23.09 -3.95
N ALA A 117 -8.56 23.84 -4.70
CA ALA A 117 -9.46 24.86 -4.17
C ALA A 117 -10.83 24.32 -3.70
N ALA A 118 -11.12 23.02 -3.84
CA ALA A 118 -12.45 22.47 -3.57
C ALA A 118 -12.86 22.60 -2.10
N LYS A 119 -11.91 22.41 -1.16
CA LYS A 119 -12.15 22.61 0.27
C LYS A 119 -11.11 23.55 0.89
N ALA A 120 -11.40 24.09 2.08
CA ALA A 120 -10.42 24.81 2.86
C ALA A 120 -9.34 23.86 3.38
N PHE A 121 -8.12 24.35 3.49
CA PHE A 121 -7.02 23.61 4.10
C PHE A 121 -7.14 23.66 5.62
N THR A 122 -6.84 22.52 6.25
CA THR A 122 -6.80 22.36 7.70
C THR A 122 -5.51 21.64 8.09
N LEU A 123 -5.17 21.64 9.36
CA LEU A 123 -3.98 20.93 9.86
C LEU A 123 -4.02 19.43 9.51
N ASP A 124 -5.22 18.84 9.51
CA ASP A 124 -5.44 17.43 9.16
C ASP A 124 -5.08 17.09 7.70
N ASP A 125 -4.85 18.08 6.86
CA ASP A 125 -4.41 17.87 5.47
C ASP A 125 -2.90 17.73 5.33
N PHE A 126 -2.14 17.85 6.43
CA PHE A 126 -0.69 17.87 6.43
C PHE A 126 -0.11 16.86 7.42
N SER A 127 0.96 16.19 7.01
CA SER A 127 1.78 15.38 7.90
C SER A 127 2.61 16.29 8.78
N CYS A 128 2.36 16.28 10.08
CA CYS A 128 2.98 17.16 11.06
C CYS A 128 3.42 16.44 12.33
N GLU A 129 3.44 15.11 12.33
CA GLU A 129 3.69 14.26 13.49
C GLU A 129 5.06 14.48 14.14
N HIS A 130 6.02 14.98 13.35
CA HIS A 130 7.39 15.26 13.80
C HIS A 130 7.68 16.75 13.98
N LEU A 131 6.67 17.63 13.83
CA LEU A 131 6.85 19.03 14.17
C LEU A 131 6.88 19.16 15.68
N VAL A 132 7.86 19.90 16.19
CA VAL A 132 8.06 20.17 17.61
C VAL A 132 8.20 21.67 17.83
N ASP A 133 7.80 22.15 19.01
CA ASP A 133 8.02 23.52 19.43
C ASP A 133 9.25 23.54 20.36
N GLU A 134 10.31 24.22 19.94
CA GLU A 134 11.56 24.34 20.69
C GLU A 134 11.94 25.80 20.91
N GLY A 135 11.91 26.25 22.17
CA GLY A 135 12.26 27.61 22.56
C GLY A 135 11.39 28.65 21.87
N ASP A 136 12.04 29.56 21.14
CA ASP A 136 11.35 30.62 20.38
C ASP A 136 10.80 30.15 19.01
N ASN A 137 11.04 28.88 18.62
CA ASN A 137 10.61 28.32 17.35
C ASN A 137 9.34 27.49 17.53
N CYS A 138 8.22 27.99 17.06
CA CYS A 138 6.95 27.25 16.95
C CYS A 138 6.79 26.74 15.54
N TRP A 139 7.20 25.50 15.26
CA TRP A 139 7.08 24.90 13.92
C TRP A 139 5.61 24.67 13.52
N PHE A 140 4.74 24.34 14.49
CA PHE A 140 3.29 24.28 14.26
C PHE A 140 2.74 25.66 13.88
N CYS A 141 3.15 26.74 14.57
CA CYS A 141 2.70 28.10 14.25
C CYS A 141 3.11 28.49 12.81
N ASN A 142 4.27 28.05 12.35
CA ASN A 142 4.73 28.31 10.99
C ASN A 142 3.84 27.57 9.98
N LEU A 143 3.43 26.32 10.27
CA LEU A 143 2.50 25.58 9.41
C LEU A 143 1.11 26.25 9.40
N ASP A 144 0.61 26.73 10.53
CA ASP A 144 -0.66 27.47 10.62
C ASP A 144 -0.64 28.72 9.76
N VAL A 145 0.45 29.51 9.77
CA VAL A 145 0.62 30.69 8.90
C VAL A 145 0.58 30.32 7.41
N ILE A 146 1.16 29.17 7.05
CA ILE A 146 1.10 28.68 5.66
C ILE A 146 -0.33 28.26 5.30
N ILE A 147 -1.04 27.56 6.19
CA ILE A 147 -2.43 27.17 6.01
C ILE A 147 -3.33 28.40 5.82
N ASP A 148 -3.16 29.43 6.64
CA ASP A 148 -3.91 30.69 6.51
C ASP A 148 -3.61 31.37 5.15
N SER A 149 -2.36 31.36 4.72
CA SER A 149 -1.96 31.91 3.43
C SER A 149 -2.58 31.13 2.26
N LEU A 150 -2.60 29.81 2.34
CA LEU A 150 -3.26 28.93 1.36
C LEU A 150 -4.76 29.19 1.30
N ASN A 151 -5.43 29.32 2.45
CA ASN A 151 -6.85 29.61 2.53
C ASN A 151 -7.18 31.01 2.00
N SER A 152 -6.37 32.02 2.30
CA SER A 152 -6.53 33.38 1.75
C SER A 152 -6.43 33.37 0.22
N ALA A 153 -5.44 32.66 -0.33
CA ALA A 153 -5.29 32.52 -1.78
C ALA A 153 -6.48 31.77 -2.40
N ARG A 154 -6.98 30.72 -1.72
CA ARG A 154 -8.14 29.95 -2.12
C ARG A 154 -9.40 30.84 -2.19
N GLU A 155 -9.69 31.61 -1.16
CA GLU A 155 -10.84 32.52 -1.13
C GLU A 155 -10.79 33.52 -2.26
N MET A 156 -9.63 34.16 -2.48
CA MET A 156 -9.44 35.11 -3.59
C MET A 156 -9.62 34.43 -4.95
N PHE A 157 -9.18 33.16 -5.09
CA PHE A 157 -9.41 32.40 -6.32
C PHE A 157 -10.90 32.08 -6.53
N LEU A 158 -11.61 31.71 -5.48
CA LEU A 158 -13.04 31.41 -5.58
C LEU A 158 -13.88 32.64 -5.96
N ILE A 159 -13.51 33.84 -5.47
CA ILE A 159 -14.20 35.11 -5.75
C ILE A 159 -13.86 35.62 -7.14
N THR A 160 -12.56 35.69 -7.49
CA THR A 160 -12.10 36.39 -8.67
C THR A 160 -11.93 35.50 -9.90
N LYS A 161 -11.78 34.17 -9.69
CA LYS A 161 -11.37 33.18 -10.70
C LYS A 161 -10.03 33.52 -11.38
N ASP A 162 -9.25 34.45 -10.82
CA ASP A 162 -7.94 34.80 -11.35
C ASP A 162 -6.91 33.74 -11.05
N LYS A 163 -6.31 33.20 -12.10
CA LYS A 163 -5.32 32.09 -12.03
C LYS A 163 -4.09 32.43 -11.18
N LYS A 164 -3.78 33.71 -10.95
CA LYS A 164 -2.66 34.11 -10.09
C LYS A 164 -2.81 33.62 -8.66
N TYR A 165 -4.04 33.56 -8.12
CA TYR A 165 -4.30 33.05 -6.78
C TYR A 165 -4.24 31.50 -6.72
N TRP A 166 -4.64 30.83 -7.80
CA TRP A 166 -4.41 29.40 -7.93
C TRP A 166 -2.92 29.05 -7.90
N TRP A 167 -2.08 29.85 -8.58
CA TRP A 167 -0.63 29.68 -8.54
C TRP A 167 -0.04 29.87 -7.13
N GLN A 168 -0.58 30.78 -6.30
CA GLN A 168 -0.14 30.94 -4.92
C GLN A 168 -0.36 29.64 -4.13
N MET A 169 -1.53 29.00 -4.26
CA MET A 169 -1.79 27.72 -3.60
C MET A 169 -0.79 26.64 -4.05
N ILE A 170 -0.54 26.50 -5.36
CA ILE A 170 0.38 25.49 -5.90
C ILE A 170 1.82 25.70 -5.39
N GLN A 171 2.30 26.93 -5.41
CA GLN A 171 3.70 27.24 -5.09
C GLN A 171 3.97 27.27 -3.58
N LEU A 172 2.98 27.54 -2.75
CA LEU A 172 3.08 27.53 -1.29
C LEU A 172 2.74 26.18 -0.67
N LEU A 173 2.19 25.22 -1.44
CA LEU A 173 1.76 23.93 -0.90
C LEU A 173 2.95 23.15 -0.33
N PRO A 174 2.97 22.86 0.98
CA PRO A 174 4.03 22.06 1.59
C PRO A 174 4.07 20.63 1.05
N ALA A 175 5.25 20.04 0.99
CA ALA A 175 5.43 18.64 0.60
C ALA A 175 4.79 17.65 1.60
N SER A 176 4.47 18.11 2.81
CA SER A 176 3.74 17.36 3.83
C SER A 176 2.24 17.21 3.55
N TYR A 177 1.69 17.91 2.54
CA TYR A 177 0.30 17.75 2.14
C TYR A 177 -0.02 16.31 1.75
N HIS A 178 -1.02 15.69 2.40
CA HIS A 178 -1.32 14.25 2.24
C HIS A 178 -2.76 13.94 1.85
N ASN A 179 -3.59 14.92 1.58
CA ASN A 179 -5.00 14.70 1.27
C ASN A 179 -5.22 14.19 -0.17
N GLN A 180 -4.36 13.28 -0.64
CA GLN A 180 -4.48 12.66 -1.96
C GLN A 180 -4.44 11.14 -1.81
N LYS A 181 -5.62 10.52 -1.95
CA LYS A 181 -5.75 9.08 -2.07
C LYS A 181 -5.44 8.66 -3.51
N ARG A 182 -4.65 7.63 -3.68
CA ARG A 182 -4.33 7.03 -4.98
C ARG A 182 -4.55 5.53 -4.93
N THR A 183 -5.16 4.99 -5.98
CA THR A 183 -5.28 3.55 -6.15
C THR A 183 -4.00 3.02 -6.79
N VAL A 184 -3.43 2.00 -6.19
CA VAL A 184 -2.16 1.38 -6.58
C VAL A 184 -2.40 -0.09 -6.87
N MET A 185 -1.83 -0.59 -7.95
CA MET A 185 -1.71 -2.02 -8.23
C MET A 185 -0.24 -2.41 -8.25
N THR A 186 0.10 -3.45 -7.54
CA THR A 186 1.44 -4.04 -7.50
C THR A 186 1.34 -5.57 -7.48
N ASN A 187 2.43 -6.26 -7.27
CA ASN A 187 2.46 -7.72 -7.15
C ASN A 187 3.54 -8.18 -6.16
N TYR A 188 3.48 -9.45 -5.76
CA TYR A 188 4.39 -10.01 -4.77
C TYR A 188 5.86 -9.96 -5.21
N GLU A 189 6.17 -10.09 -6.50
CA GLU A 189 7.56 -9.98 -7.00
C GLU A 189 8.13 -8.58 -6.76
N THR A 190 7.35 -7.54 -7.09
CA THR A 190 7.74 -6.15 -6.85
C THR A 190 7.92 -5.88 -5.35
N LEU A 191 6.97 -6.33 -4.51
CA LEU A 191 7.06 -6.16 -3.06
C LEU A 191 8.29 -6.87 -2.48
N THR A 192 8.61 -8.09 -2.96
CA THR A 192 9.85 -8.80 -2.58
C THR A 192 11.10 -8.00 -2.91
N SER A 193 11.12 -7.34 -4.07
CA SER A 193 12.28 -6.58 -4.54
C SER A 193 12.49 -5.29 -3.75
N VAL A 194 11.40 -4.60 -3.35
CA VAL A 194 11.49 -3.30 -2.67
C VAL A 194 11.61 -3.43 -1.15
N TYR A 195 11.03 -4.46 -0.55
CA TYR A 195 10.98 -4.64 0.91
C TYR A 195 12.37 -4.57 1.59
N PRO A 196 13.44 -5.25 1.12
CA PRO A 196 14.75 -5.18 1.76
C PRO A 196 15.35 -3.76 1.77
N MET A 197 15.03 -2.95 0.77
CA MET A 197 15.52 -1.57 0.64
C MET A 197 14.75 -0.62 1.57
N LEU A 198 13.46 -0.90 1.80
CA LEU A 198 12.55 0.00 2.52
C LEU A 198 12.45 -0.28 4.03
N ARG A 199 12.73 -1.50 4.49
CA ARG A 199 12.54 -1.91 5.89
C ARG A 199 13.37 -1.10 6.90
N ASN A 200 14.48 -0.52 6.46
CA ASN A 200 15.37 0.30 7.29
C ASN A 200 15.40 1.76 6.81
N HIS A 201 14.35 2.22 6.13
CA HIS A 201 14.28 3.58 5.64
C HIS A 201 14.08 4.59 6.78
N GLU A 202 14.60 5.82 6.62
CA GLU A 202 14.53 6.87 7.64
C GLU A 202 13.12 7.43 7.83
N LEU A 203 12.25 7.37 6.79
CA LEU A 203 10.88 7.85 6.86
C LEU A 203 9.96 6.81 7.50
N ASP A 204 9.25 7.20 8.54
CA ASP A 204 8.29 6.34 9.25
C ASP A 204 7.19 5.77 8.35
N GLU A 205 6.82 6.48 7.30
CA GLU A 205 5.86 6.02 6.32
C GLU A 205 6.32 4.74 5.62
N TRP A 206 7.62 4.61 5.31
CA TRP A 206 8.17 3.40 4.72
C TRP A 206 8.21 2.25 5.72
N VAL A 207 8.53 2.53 6.97
CA VAL A 207 8.47 1.52 8.04
C VAL A 207 7.04 0.99 8.20
N LYS A 208 6.04 1.88 8.16
CA LYS A 208 4.61 1.48 8.21
C LYS A 208 4.19 0.71 6.96
N PHE A 209 4.67 1.09 5.78
CA PHE A 209 4.43 0.36 4.53
C PHE A 209 5.03 -1.05 4.60
N CYS A 210 6.24 -1.22 5.13
CA CYS A 210 6.85 -2.55 5.34
C CYS A 210 6.05 -3.41 6.33
N LYS A 211 5.58 -2.85 7.44
CA LYS A 211 4.69 -3.56 8.37
C LYS A 211 3.38 -4.01 7.70
N TRP A 212 2.85 -3.21 6.78
CA TRP A 212 1.70 -3.61 5.98
C TRP A 212 2.05 -4.77 5.04
N ILE A 213 3.22 -4.76 4.38
CA ILE A 213 3.70 -5.88 3.56
C ILE A 213 3.77 -7.17 4.41
N GLU A 214 4.28 -7.09 5.64
CA GLU A 214 4.39 -8.21 6.58
C GLU A 214 3.02 -8.79 6.98
N ALA A 215 1.97 -7.96 6.95
CA ALA A 215 0.59 -8.37 7.25
C ALA A 215 -0.19 -8.92 6.04
N LEU A 216 0.41 -8.95 4.85
CA LEU A 216 -0.24 -9.52 3.66
C LEU A 216 -0.44 -11.04 3.79
N PRO A 217 -1.47 -11.61 3.14
CA PRO A 217 -1.68 -13.06 3.13
C PRO A 217 -0.42 -13.79 2.64
N TYR A 218 0.01 -14.80 3.39
CA TYR A 218 1.21 -15.61 3.07
C TYR A 218 2.46 -14.77 2.83
N SER A 219 2.64 -13.72 3.63
CA SER A 219 3.76 -12.78 3.51
C SER A 219 5.14 -13.45 3.64
N CYS A 220 5.22 -14.65 4.24
CA CYS A 220 6.44 -15.46 4.24
C CYS A 220 6.98 -15.74 2.83
N LEU A 221 6.15 -15.67 1.78
CA LEU A 221 6.59 -15.77 0.39
C LEU A 221 7.38 -14.53 -0.09
N LEU A 222 7.36 -13.42 0.66
CA LEU A 222 7.96 -12.16 0.27
C LEU A 222 9.40 -11.97 0.79
N TYR A 223 9.75 -12.52 1.96
CA TYR A 223 11.01 -12.20 2.64
C TYR A 223 11.81 -13.40 3.18
N THR A 224 11.48 -14.63 2.80
CA THR A 224 12.24 -15.84 3.19
C THR A 224 13.30 -16.26 2.18
N SER A 225 13.81 -15.33 1.37
CA SER A 225 14.83 -15.59 0.36
C SER A 225 16.20 -15.09 0.82
N ASP A 226 16.67 -15.50 2.00
CA ASP A 226 18.07 -15.41 2.43
C ASP A 226 18.69 -16.80 2.48
#